data_835387de2d2e1ed19f30f0ff3aba17ba
#
_entry.id   835387de2d2e1ed19f30f0ff3aba17ba
#
_cell.length_a   1.000
_cell.length_b   1.000
_cell.length_c   1.000
_cell.angle_alpha   90.00
_cell.angle_beta   90.00
_cell.angle_gamma   90.00
#
_symmetry.space_group_name_H-M   'P 1'
#
loop_
_entity.id
_entity.type
_entity.pdbx_description
1 polymer ?
#
loop_
_entity_poly.entity_id
_entity_poly.type
_entity_poly.pdbx_seq_one_letter_code
_entity_poly.pdbx_strand_id
1 'polypeptide(L)'
;TEQQRVNLGLRTFILEDLLPPKALPQAGQQMELRNFCFAYKNEPETLHIRESKIPANRIVGIIGKNGAGKSTFSRCFCGLEKRCGEVIWNGRTYRPKDRLNTCYMVMQEVNHQLFTETVLDEVLISMEEENQEWAEEILAELDLIGFKDRHPMSLSGGQKQRVAIASAIASKRSILFFDEPTSGLDYKHMKEVANVLKQVRDAGITLYVITHDLELDR
;
A
#
# COMPACT_ATOMS: atom_id res chain seq x y z
N THR A 1 -7.22 28.95 -8.59
CA THR A 1 -6.16 28.91 -7.56
C THR A 1 -6.32 27.64 -6.70
N GLU A 2 -5.26 27.23 -6.01
CA GLU A 2 -5.23 26.07 -5.09
C GLU A 2 -6.36 26.15 -4.07
N GLN A 3 -6.54 27.32 -3.45
CA GLN A 3 -7.60 27.57 -2.48
C GLN A 3 -9.03 27.35 -3.05
N GLN A 4 -9.24 27.61 -4.32
CA GLN A 4 -10.54 27.37 -4.97
C GLN A 4 -10.76 25.87 -5.21
N ARG A 5 -9.72 25.11 -5.55
CA ARG A 5 -9.79 23.65 -5.70
C ARG A 5 -10.12 22.96 -4.36
N VAL A 6 -9.45 23.38 -3.27
CA VAL A 6 -9.73 22.89 -1.91
C VAL A 6 -11.18 23.18 -1.48
N ASN A 7 -11.65 24.40 -1.72
CA ASN A 7 -13.03 24.81 -1.36
C ASN A 7 -14.10 24.07 -2.16
N LEU A 8 -13.76 23.56 -3.36
CA LEU A 8 -14.65 22.77 -4.19
C LEU A 8 -14.51 21.26 -3.95
N GLY A 9 -13.70 20.83 -2.97
CA GLY A 9 -13.43 19.42 -2.71
C GLY A 9 -12.69 18.73 -3.87
N LEU A 10 -12.10 19.50 -4.76
CA LEU A 10 -11.33 18.95 -5.87
C LEU A 10 -9.96 18.49 -5.37
N ARG A 11 -9.48 17.37 -5.90
CA ARG A 11 -8.16 16.84 -5.58
C ARG A 11 -7.09 17.87 -5.89
N THR A 12 -6.43 18.35 -4.85
CA THR A 12 -5.10 18.92 -4.93
C THR A 12 -4.15 17.86 -4.41
N PHE A 13 -3.34 17.31 -5.28
CA PHE A 13 -2.22 16.48 -4.88
C PHE A 13 -1.18 17.42 -4.26
N ILE A 14 -1.12 17.44 -2.94
CA ILE A 14 0.02 18.01 -2.23
C ILE A 14 0.81 16.83 -1.73
N LEU A 15 1.78 16.41 -2.54
CA LEU A 15 2.70 15.34 -2.23
C LEU A 15 3.51 15.61 -0.96
N GLU A 16 3.65 16.87 -0.60
CA GLU A 16 4.32 17.28 0.65
C GLU A 16 3.73 16.61 1.88
N ASP A 17 2.44 16.24 1.84
CA ASP A 17 1.79 15.49 2.94
C ASP A 17 2.11 13.98 2.93
N LEU A 18 2.59 13.46 1.80
CA LEU A 18 3.01 12.06 1.64
C LEU A 18 4.53 11.90 1.64
N LEU A 19 5.28 12.99 1.49
CA LEU A 19 6.73 12.94 1.50
C LEU A 19 7.28 12.75 2.93
N PRO A 20 8.40 12.02 3.07
CA PRO A 20 9.09 11.91 4.33
C PRO A 20 9.54 13.30 4.81
N PRO A 21 9.66 13.52 6.14
CA PRO A 21 10.19 14.75 6.67
C PRO A 21 11.56 15.03 6.06
N LYS A 22 11.91 16.31 5.91
CA LYS A 22 13.17 16.82 5.28
C LYS A 22 14.47 16.24 5.86
N ALA A 23 14.43 15.58 7.00
CA ALA A 23 15.53 14.78 7.50
C ALA A 23 15.45 13.39 6.86
N LEU A 24 16.30 13.16 5.84
CA LEU A 24 16.52 11.81 5.34
C LEU A 24 16.87 10.90 6.53
N PRO A 25 16.13 9.79 6.75
CA PRO A 25 16.59 8.81 7.72
C PRO A 25 18.01 8.40 7.35
N GLN A 26 18.82 8.12 8.36
CA GLN A 26 20.23 7.69 8.16
C GLN A 26 20.30 6.65 7.04
N ALA A 27 21.31 6.76 6.19
CA ALA A 27 21.61 5.86 5.07
C ALA A 27 21.56 4.42 5.59
N GLY A 28 20.39 3.77 5.43
CA GLY A 28 20.25 2.64 6.24
C GLY A 28 19.81 1.43 5.45
N GLN A 29 18.67 0.95 5.70
CA GLN A 29 18.30 -0.38 5.27
C GLN A 29 17.86 -0.35 3.81
N GLN A 30 18.50 -1.18 3.01
CA GLN A 30 18.13 -1.42 1.62
C GLN A 30 17.79 -2.90 1.47
N MET A 31 16.84 -3.16 0.59
CA MET A 31 16.58 -4.51 0.10
C MET A 31 17.21 -4.65 -1.27
N GLU A 32 17.82 -5.81 -1.53
CA GLU A 32 18.42 -6.14 -2.82
C GLU A 32 17.47 -7.05 -3.60
N LEU A 33 17.24 -6.71 -4.86
CA LEU A 33 16.49 -7.51 -5.81
C LEU A 33 17.48 -8.22 -6.72
N ARG A 34 17.32 -9.53 -6.92
CA ARG A 34 18.15 -10.31 -7.85
C ARG A 34 17.28 -11.13 -8.79
N ASN A 35 17.60 -11.05 -10.09
CA ASN A 35 16.91 -11.80 -11.15
C ASN A 35 15.39 -11.62 -11.11
N PHE A 36 14.95 -10.39 -10.84
CA PHE A 36 13.54 -10.04 -10.70
C PHE A 36 12.92 -9.87 -12.08
N CYS A 37 12.71 -11.02 -12.76
CA CYS A 37 12.20 -11.11 -14.12
C CYS A 37 10.88 -11.84 -14.12
N PHE A 38 9.93 -11.37 -14.91
CA PHE A 38 8.61 -12.01 -15.02
C PHE A 38 7.97 -11.77 -16.38
N ALA A 39 7.32 -12.80 -16.91
CA ALA A 39 6.46 -12.75 -18.09
C ALA A 39 5.16 -13.47 -17.80
N TYR A 40 4.04 -12.92 -18.22
CA TYR A 40 2.77 -13.65 -18.26
C TYR A 40 2.81 -14.74 -19.34
N LYS A 41 1.94 -15.73 -19.21
CA LYS A 41 1.90 -16.85 -20.16
C LYS A 41 1.61 -16.34 -21.58
N ASN A 42 2.49 -16.66 -22.51
CA ASN A 42 2.44 -16.26 -23.92
C ASN A 42 2.60 -14.74 -24.17
N GLU A 43 3.15 -13.99 -23.21
CA GLU A 43 3.45 -12.57 -23.36
C GLU A 43 4.96 -12.31 -23.29
N PRO A 44 5.44 -11.20 -23.86
CA PRO A 44 6.82 -10.77 -23.68
C PRO A 44 7.13 -10.50 -22.21
N GLU A 45 8.41 -10.46 -21.87
CA GLU A 45 8.86 -10.18 -20.51
C GLU A 45 8.38 -8.79 -20.07
N THR A 46 7.52 -8.76 -19.03
CA THR A 46 6.91 -7.55 -18.50
C THR A 46 7.82 -6.88 -17.47
N LEU A 47 8.65 -7.67 -16.78
CA LEU A 47 9.53 -7.19 -15.73
C LEU A 47 10.92 -7.79 -15.95
N HIS A 48 11.95 -6.93 -16.00
CA HIS A 48 13.33 -7.34 -16.20
C HIS A 48 14.28 -6.50 -15.33
N ILE A 49 14.51 -6.93 -14.09
CA ILE A 49 15.44 -6.31 -13.15
C ILE A 49 16.48 -7.35 -12.76
N ARG A 50 17.69 -7.25 -13.33
CA ARG A 50 18.78 -8.20 -13.05
C ARG A 50 19.27 -8.03 -11.61
N GLU A 51 19.53 -6.79 -11.23
CA GLU A 51 19.95 -6.41 -9.88
C GLU A 51 19.52 -4.98 -9.59
N SER A 52 18.99 -4.73 -8.40
CA SER A 52 18.65 -3.40 -7.95
C SER A 52 18.64 -3.34 -6.43
N LYS A 53 18.88 -2.15 -5.88
CA LYS A 53 18.72 -1.86 -4.46
C LYS A 53 17.56 -0.91 -4.28
N ILE A 54 16.64 -1.26 -3.41
CA ILE A 54 15.46 -0.47 -3.11
C ILE A 54 15.43 -0.09 -1.63
N PRO A 55 14.91 1.10 -1.29
CA PRO A 55 14.86 1.55 0.09
C PRO A 55 13.93 0.69 0.96
N ALA A 56 14.27 0.55 2.24
CA ALA A 56 13.42 -0.03 3.28
C ALA A 56 13.17 0.99 4.41
N ASN A 57 12.20 0.72 5.28
CA ASN A 57 11.81 1.53 6.44
C ASN A 57 11.48 2.98 6.08
N ARG A 58 10.76 3.19 4.98
CA ARG A 58 10.31 4.50 4.51
C ARG A 58 9.12 4.37 3.55
N ILE A 59 8.53 5.51 3.19
CA ILE A 59 7.56 5.57 2.10
C ILE A 59 8.35 5.72 0.78
N VAL A 60 8.03 4.88 -0.19
CA VAL A 60 8.67 4.84 -1.51
C VAL A 60 7.60 4.93 -2.59
N GLY A 61 7.65 5.98 -3.40
CA GLY A 61 6.79 6.11 -4.57
C GLY A 61 7.30 5.24 -5.72
N ILE A 62 6.41 4.46 -6.33
CA ILE A 62 6.66 3.71 -7.58
C ILE A 62 5.88 4.41 -8.68
N ILE A 63 6.60 5.13 -9.53
CA ILE A 63 6.02 5.99 -10.56
C ILE A 63 6.35 5.40 -11.95
N GLY A 64 5.44 5.59 -12.89
CA GLY A 64 5.65 5.18 -14.27
C GLY A 64 4.36 5.15 -15.06
N LYS A 65 4.48 5.11 -16.39
CA LYS A 65 3.34 5.05 -17.31
C LYS A 65 2.48 3.81 -17.08
N ASN A 66 1.21 3.87 -17.53
CA ASN A 66 0.36 2.68 -17.55
C ASN A 66 1.01 1.61 -18.44
N GLY A 67 0.97 0.36 -17.99
CA GLY A 67 1.64 -0.76 -18.66
C GLY A 67 3.14 -0.89 -18.37
N ALA A 68 3.76 -0.02 -17.57
CA ALA A 68 5.18 -0.08 -17.24
C ALA A 68 5.57 -1.23 -16.28
N GLY A 69 4.61 -2.09 -15.90
CA GLY A 69 4.90 -3.22 -15.01
C GLY A 69 4.84 -2.93 -13.51
N LYS A 70 4.31 -1.76 -13.07
CA LYS A 70 4.25 -1.39 -11.65
C LYS A 70 3.47 -2.40 -10.80
N SER A 71 2.25 -2.72 -11.19
CA SER A 71 1.41 -3.72 -10.48
C SER A 71 1.99 -5.14 -10.62
N THR A 72 2.64 -5.46 -11.72
CA THR A 72 3.39 -6.73 -11.88
C THR A 72 4.55 -6.78 -10.89
N PHE A 73 5.30 -5.69 -10.76
CA PHE A 73 6.39 -5.59 -9.78
C PHE A 73 5.90 -5.83 -8.35
N SER A 74 4.81 -5.15 -7.92
CA SER A 74 4.27 -5.32 -6.56
C SER A 74 3.77 -6.75 -6.32
N ARG A 75 3.07 -7.36 -7.28
CA ARG A 75 2.63 -8.76 -7.20
C ARG A 75 3.82 -9.73 -7.08
N CYS A 76 4.85 -9.53 -7.90
CA CYS A 76 6.09 -10.28 -7.83
C CYS A 76 6.79 -10.08 -6.48
N PHE A 77 6.89 -8.84 -6.03
CA PHE A 77 7.55 -8.52 -4.78
C PHE A 77 6.83 -9.14 -3.57
N CYS A 78 5.51 -9.06 -3.52
CA CYS A 78 4.70 -9.67 -2.47
C CYS A 78 4.68 -11.21 -2.52
N GLY A 79 5.25 -11.84 -3.57
CA GLY A 79 5.27 -13.30 -3.71
C GLY A 79 3.98 -13.91 -4.25
N LEU A 80 3.06 -13.08 -4.75
CA LEU A 80 1.83 -13.54 -5.42
C LEU A 80 2.15 -14.25 -6.74
N GLU A 81 3.24 -13.82 -7.40
CA GLU A 81 3.81 -14.50 -8.56
C GLU A 81 5.03 -15.34 -8.12
N LYS A 82 4.95 -16.66 -8.34
CA LYS A 82 5.91 -17.61 -7.76
C LYS A 82 7.29 -17.64 -8.44
N ARG A 83 7.40 -17.16 -9.68
CA ARG A 83 8.61 -17.28 -10.52
C ARG A 83 9.30 -15.93 -10.73
N CYS A 84 9.32 -15.10 -9.71
CA CYS A 84 9.97 -13.80 -9.74
C CYS A 84 11.13 -13.81 -8.77
N GLY A 85 12.34 -13.73 -9.22
CA GLY A 85 13.59 -13.49 -8.52
C GLY A 85 13.65 -13.56 -7.00
N GLU A 86 14.66 -13.00 -6.43
CA GLU A 86 14.92 -13.03 -4.99
C GLU A 86 14.88 -11.61 -4.41
N VAL A 87 14.39 -11.49 -3.19
CA VAL A 87 14.52 -10.29 -2.35
C VAL A 87 15.44 -10.63 -1.20
N ILE A 88 16.52 -9.87 -1.05
CA ILE A 88 17.46 -10.03 0.05
C ILE A 88 17.33 -8.83 0.98
N TRP A 89 17.05 -9.08 2.25
CA TRP A 89 16.92 -8.05 3.27
C TRP A 89 17.61 -8.50 4.55
N ASN A 90 18.43 -7.63 5.13
CA ASN A 90 19.22 -7.92 6.32
C ASN A 90 20.04 -9.24 6.21
N GLY A 91 20.61 -9.49 5.02
CA GLY A 91 21.41 -10.70 4.76
C GLY A 91 20.61 -12.00 4.58
N ARG A 92 19.27 -11.95 4.68
CA ARG A 92 18.38 -13.09 4.46
C ARG A 92 17.71 -13.00 3.10
N THR A 93 17.66 -14.11 2.38
CA THR A 93 16.87 -14.26 1.14
C THR A 93 15.44 -14.62 1.46
N TYR A 94 14.51 -13.80 0.97
CA TYR A 94 13.07 -14.00 1.09
C TYR A 94 12.53 -14.65 -0.19
N ARG A 95 12.11 -15.89 -0.08
CA ARG A 95 11.45 -16.63 -1.16
C ARG A 95 9.98 -16.17 -1.29
N PRO A 96 9.26 -16.51 -2.38
CA PRO A 96 7.87 -16.09 -2.56
C PRO A 96 6.96 -16.38 -1.35
N LYS A 97 7.10 -17.55 -0.73
CA LYS A 97 6.33 -17.91 0.48
C LYS A 97 6.67 -17.04 1.69
N ASP A 98 7.94 -16.71 1.89
CA ASP A 98 8.36 -15.80 2.98
C ASP A 98 7.79 -14.41 2.74
N ARG A 99 7.79 -13.96 1.47
CA ARG A 99 7.27 -12.63 1.07
C ARG A 99 5.76 -12.51 1.28
N LEU A 100 4.98 -13.56 1.02
CA LEU A 100 3.55 -13.59 1.36
C LEU A 100 3.28 -13.34 2.84
N ASN A 101 4.17 -13.80 3.72
CA ASN A 101 4.06 -13.59 5.16
C ASN A 101 4.67 -12.25 5.64
N THR A 102 5.48 -11.59 4.82
CA THR A 102 6.18 -10.34 5.17
C THR A 102 5.50 -9.12 4.57
N CYS A 103 4.81 -9.31 3.44
CA CYS A 103 4.16 -8.26 2.67
C CYS A 103 2.64 -8.33 2.79
N TYR A 104 2.00 -7.17 2.69
CA TYR A 104 0.56 -7.04 2.42
C TYR A 104 0.37 -6.11 1.22
N MET A 105 -0.61 -6.39 0.37
CA MET A 105 -0.88 -5.59 -0.82
C MET A 105 -2.34 -5.13 -0.83
N VAL A 106 -2.55 -3.82 -0.90
CA VAL A 106 -3.85 -3.22 -1.21
C VAL A 106 -3.92 -3.02 -2.72
N MET A 107 -4.86 -3.68 -3.35
CA MET A 107 -5.04 -3.65 -4.81
C MET A 107 -5.82 -2.40 -5.24
N GLN A 108 -5.63 -1.97 -6.48
CA GLN A 108 -6.40 -0.88 -7.09
C GLN A 108 -7.92 -1.18 -7.05
N GLU A 109 -8.30 -2.40 -7.41
CA GLU A 109 -9.68 -2.89 -7.38
C GLU A 109 -9.99 -3.55 -6.03
N VAL A 110 -10.26 -2.74 -4.99
CA VAL A 110 -10.50 -3.22 -3.62
C VAL A 110 -11.73 -4.13 -3.50
N ASN A 111 -12.67 -4.08 -4.45
CA ASN A 111 -13.84 -4.96 -4.46
C ASN A 111 -13.47 -6.46 -4.54
N HIS A 112 -12.31 -6.79 -5.11
CA HIS A 112 -11.82 -8.17 -5.20
C HIS A 112 -11.10 -8.64 -3.92
N GLN A 113 -10.92 -7.73 -2.96
CA GLN A 113 -10.16 -7.96 -1.75
C GLN A 113 -11.06 -8.06 -0.51
N LEU A 114 -12.23 -7.41 -0.55
CA LEU A 114 -13.20 -7.36 0.54
C LEU A 114 -14.26 -8.46 0.37
N PHE A 115 -14.37 -9.37 1.33
CA PHE A 115 -15.23 -10.56 1.19
C PHE A 115 -15.95 -11.00 2.47
N THR A 116 -15.72 -10.34 3.61
CA THR A 116 -16.34 -10.68 4.89
C THR A 116 -17.75 -10.10 5.04
N GLU A 117 -18.48 -10.52 6.09
CA GLU A 117 -19.82 -10.05 6.36
C GLU A 117 -19.86 -8.64 6.93
N THR A 118 -18.87 -8.25 7.70
CA THR A 118 -18.78 -6.91 8.31
C THR A 118 -17.42 -6.25 8.04
N VAL A 119 -17.40 -4.92 8.12
CA VAL A 119 -16.16 -4.13 8.05
C VAL A 119 -15.20 -4.50 9.17
N LEU A 120 -15.73 -4.77 10.37
CA LEU A 120 -14.91 -5.20 11.50
C LEU A 120 -14.26 -6.55 11.22
N ASP A 121 -15.01 -7.52 10.72
CA ASP A 121 -14.47 -8.84 10.37
C ASP A 121 -13.38 -8.75 9.29
N GLU A 122 -13.53 -7.83 8.33
CA GLU A 122 -12.54 -7.59 7.27
C GLU A 122 -11.19 -7.13 7.83
N VAL A 123 -11.22 -6.35 8.91
CA VAL A 123 -10.00 -5.92 9.59
C VAL A 123 -9.45 -7.04 10.47
N LEU A 124 -10.31 -7.73 11.24
CA LEU A 124 -9.91 -8.81 12.15
C LEU A 124 -9.25 -9.97 11.42
N ILE A 125 -9.79 -10.42 10.28
CA ILE A 125 -9.24 -11.55 9.51
C ILE A 125 -7.82 -11.27 8.98
N SER A 126 -7.45 -10.00 8.89
CA SER A 126 -6.11 -9.58 8.45
C SER A 126 -5.07 -9.68 9.56
N MET A 127 -5.49 -9.83 10.81
CA MET A 127 -4.62 -9.94 11.98
C MET A 127 -4.10 -11.38 12.13
N GLU A 128 -2.91 -11.53 12.70
CA GLU A 128 -2.36 -12.83 13.09
C GLU A 128 -3.05 -13.35 14.36
N GLU A 129 -3.33 -12.45 15.30
CA GLU A 129 -4.14 -12.66 16.49
C GLU A 129 -5.23 -11.59 16.52
N GLU A 130 -6.49 -12.01 16.53
CA GLU A 130 -7.63 -11.10 16.52
C GLU A 130 -7.64 -10.20 17.77
N ASN A 131 -7.74 -8.91 17.56
CA ASN A 131 -7.85 -7.90 18.61
C ASN A 131 -8.90 -6.86 18.19
N GLN A 132 -10.10 -7.02 18.72
CA GLN A 132 -11.24 -6.16 18.36
C GLN A 132 -11.01 -4.70 18.76
N GLU A 133 -10.46 -4.44 19.95
CA GLU A 133 -10.20 -3.09 20.44
C GLU A 133 -9.26 -2.33 19.49
N TRP A 134 -8.17 -2.97 19.10
CA TRP A 134 -7.23 -2.39 18.15
C TRP A 134 -7.82 -2.25 16.74
N ALA A 135 -8.67 -3.19 16.28
CA ALA A 135 -9.39 -3.05 15.02
C ALA A 135 -10.32 -1.83 15.02
N GLU A 136 -11.04 -1.61 16.12
CA GLU A 136 -11.92 -0.45 16.28
C GLU A 136 -11.13 0.86 16.35
N GLU A 137 -9.95 0.89 16.96
CA GLU A 137 -9.05 2.06 16.94
C GLU A 137 -8.62 2.41 15.50
N ILE A 138 -8.18 1.41 14.72
CA ILE A 138 -7.81 1.62 13.31
C ILE A 138 -9.02 2.14 12.50
N LEU A 139 -10.21 1.57 12.72
CA LEU A 139 -11.42 2.03 12.05
C LEU A 139 -11.80 3.46 12.44
N ALA A 140 -11.59 3.86 13.70
CA ALA A 140 -11.83 5.21 14.16
C ALA A 140 -10.89 6.23 13.50
N GLU A 141 -9.60 5.93 13.41
CA GLU A 141 -8.59 6.77 12.75
C GLU A 141 -8.88 6.99 11.25
N LEU A 142 -9.56 6.04 10.63
CA LEU A 142 -9.93 6.09 9.21
C LEU A 142 -11.39 6.54 8.98
N ASP A 143 -12.07 7.09 9.99
CA ASP A 143 -13.47 7.53 9.92
C ASP A 143 -14.42 6.43 9.42
N LEU A 144 -14.24 5.20 9.95
CA LEU A 144 -14.99 4.01 9.57
C LEU A 144 -15.73 3.36 10.75
N ILE A 145 -15.50 3.79 11.97
CA ILE A 145 -16.06 3.14 13.17
C ILE A 145 -17.61 3.07 13.14
N GLY A 146 -18.27 4.09 12.57
CA GLY A 146 -19.74 4.11 12.39
C GLY A 146 -20.27 3.12 11.34
N PHE A 147 -19.37 2.43 10.64
CA PHE A 147 -19.71 1.46 9.59
C PHE A 147 -19.24 0.03 9.96
N LYS A 148 -18.70 -0.19 11.16
CA LYS A 148 -18.04 -1.44 11.55
C LYS A 148 -18.92 -2.69 11.36
N ASP A 149 -20.23 -2.56 11.58
CA ASP A 149 -21.22 -3.66 11.49
C ASP A 149 -21.86 -3.76 10.11
N ARG A 150 -21.43 -2.95 9.13
CA ARG A 150 -21.97 -3.00 7.77
C ARG A 150 -21.18 -3.95 6.89
N HIS A 151 -21.88 -4.54 5.93
CA HIS A 151 -21.23 -5.35 4.90
C HIS A 151 -20.31 -4.45 4.02
N PRO A 152 -19.03 -4.80 3.78
CA PRO A 152 -18.08 -3.98 3.03
C PRO A 152 -18.59 -3.56 1.64
N MET A 153 -19.34 -4.44 0.96
CA MET A 153 -19.86 -4.14 -0.37
C MET A 153 -20.95 -3.08 -0.38
N SER A 154 -21.57 -2.75 0.76
CA SER A 154 -22.56 -1.67 0.90
C SER A 154 -21.93 -0.28 1.00
N LEU A 155 -20.62 -0.20 1.14
CA LEU A 155 -19.88 1.04 1.32
C LEU A 155 -19.64 1.77 -0.02
N SER A 156 -19.37 3.08 0.06
CA SER A 156 -18.88 3.85 -1.09
C SER A 156 -17.47 3.39 -1.49
N GLY A 157 -17.04 3.70 -2.72
CA GLY A 157 -15.68 3.36 -3.20
C GLY A 157 -14.57 3.85 -2.28
N GLY A 158 -14.65 5.11 -1.81
CA GLY A 158 -13.67 5.67 -0.88
C GLY A 158 -13.68 5.01 0.50
N GLN A 159 -14.86 4.61 1.02
CA GLN A 159 -14.95 3.85 2.26
C GLN A 159 -14.32 2.47 2.11
N LYS A 160 -14.61 1.75 1.02
CA LYS A 160 -13.99 0.46 0.71
C LYS A 160 -12.46 0.55 0.64
N GLN A 161 -11.96 1.62 0.01
CA GLN A 161 -10.50 1.87 -0.05
C GLN A 161 -9.90 2.01 1.34
N ARG A 162 -10.55 2.77 2.22
CA ARG A 162 -10.10 2.92 3.61
C ARG A 162 -10.20 1.62 4.42
N VAL A 163 -11.21 0.78 4.18
CA VAL A 163 -11.29 -0.55 4.80
C VAL A 163 -10.10 -1.41 4.39
N ALA A 164 -9.76 -1.46 3.10
CA ALA A 164 -8.58 -2.20 2.64
C ALA A 164 -7.27 -1.68 3.23
N ILE A 165 -7.15 -0.37 3.46
CA ILE A 165 -6.02 0.23 4.17
C ILE A 165 -6.03 -0.17 5.65
N ALA A 166 -7.19 -0.18 6.30
CA ALA A 166 -7.34 -0.66 7.69
C ALA A 166 -6.83 -2.10 7.83
N SER A 167 -7.24 -2.99 6.93
CA SER A 167 -6.80 -4.38 6.89
C SER A 167 -5.29 -4.51 6.68
N ALA A 168 -4.70 -3.67 5.82
CA ALA A 168 -3.25 -3.66 5.62
C ALA A 168 -2.49 -3.27 6.90
N ILE A 169 -2.97 -2.26 7.63
CA ILE A 169 -2.39 -1.81 8.90
C ILE A 169 -2.56 -2.91 9.96
N ALA A 170 -3.75 -3.49 10.05
CA ALA A 170 -4.09 -4.56 11.00
C ALA A 170 -3.21 -5.80 10.81
N SER A 171 -2.75 -6.07 9.60
CA SER A 171 -1.90 -7.20 9.28
C SER A 171 -0.52 -7.17 9.98
N LYS A 172 -0.07 -6.03 10.48
CA LYS A 172 1.28 -5.81 11.07
C LYS A 172 2.43 -6.32 10.20
N ARG A 173 2.24 -6.42 8.90
CA ARG A 173 3.31 -6.85 7.99
C ARG A 173 4.40 -5.77 7.89
N SER A 174 5.63 -6.21 7.72
CA SER A 174 6.79 -5.30 7.67
C SER A 174 6.87 -4.47 6.39
N ILE A 175 6.17 -4.90 5.34
CA ILE A 175 6.17 -4.26 4.02
C ILE A 175 4.73 -4.18 3.51
N LEU A 176 4.27 -2.96 3.20
CA LEU A 176 2.95 -2.73 2.65
C LEU A 176 3.06 -2.13 1.25
N PHE A 177 2.31 -2.68 0.32
CA PHE A 177 2.13 -2.15 -1.03
C PHE A 177 0.73 -1.58 -1.17
N PHE A 178 0.64 -0.37 -1.71
CA PHE A 178 -0.61 0.30 -2.04
C PHE A 178 -0.63 0.60 -3.54
N ASP A 179 -1.56 0.02 -4.26
CA ASP A 179 -1.77 0.30 -5.69
C ASP A 179 -2.90 1.32 -5.81
N GLU A 180 -2.55 2.57 -6.15
CA GLU A 180 -3.46 3.72 -6.28
C GLU A 180 -4.33 3.98 -5.03
N PRO A 181 -3.76 4.09 -3.83
CA PRO A 181 -4.51 4.11 -2.57
C PRO A 181 -5.42 5.32 -2.38
N THR A 182 -5.20 6.39 -3.13
CA THR A 182 -5.98 7.63 -3.09
C THR A 182 -7.02 7.72 -4.19
N SER A 183 -7.09 6.72 -5.06
CA SER A 183 -8.07 6.70 -6.15
C SER A 183 -9.50 6.69 -5.59
N GLY A 184 -10.32 7.67 -6.03
CA GLY A 184 -11.72 7.78 -5.55
C GLY A 184 -11.91 8.45 -4.19
N LEU A 185 -10.85 8.90 -3.50
CA LEU A 185 -10.95 9.65 -2.24
C LEU A 185 -11.11 11.15 -2.51
N ASP A 186 -11.89 11.83 -1.67
CA ASP A 186 -11.87 13.28 -1.56
C ASP A 186 -10.64 13.76 -0.76
N TYR A 187 -10.43 15.07 -0.74
CA TYR A 187 -9.26 15.67 -0.10
C TYR A 187 -9.16 15.39 1.41
N LYS A 188 -10.31 15.40 2.14
CA LYS A 188 -10.35 15.13 3.58
C LYS A 188 -9.83 13.72 3.86
N HIS A 189 -10.42 12.74 3.19
CA HIS A 189 -10.07 11.33 3.37
C HIS A 189 -8.66 11.00 2.86
N MET A 190 -8.18 11.70 1.83
CA MET A 190 -6.78 11.62 1.42
C MET A 190 -5.81 12.00 2.54
N LYS A 191 -6.10 13.10 3.26
CA LYS A 191 -5.28 13.54 4.41
C LYS A 191 -5.30 12.51 5.55
N GLU A 192 -6.45 11.96 5.85
CA GLU A 192 -6.59 10.93 6.89
C GLU A 192 -5.72 9.72 6.55
N VAL A 193 -5.82 9.20 5.34
CA VAL A 193 -4.97 8.11 4.85
C VAL A 193 -3.49 8.48 4.94
N ALA A 194 -3.11 9.67 4.47
CA ALA A 194 -1.72 10.12 4.51
C ALA A 194 -1.17 10.17 5.95
N ASN A 195 -1.96 10.65 6.91
CA ASN A 195 -1.56 10.71 8.31
C ASN A 195 -1.35 9.30 8.89
N VAL A 196 -2.27 8.38 8.61
CA VAL A 196 -2.15 6.99 9.07
C VAL A 196 -0.93 6.31 8.44
N LEU A 197 -0.67 6.51 7.15
CA LEU A 197 0.53 5.96 6.49
C LEU A 197 1.83 6.54 7.08
N LYS A 198 1.84 7.80 7.50
CA LYS A 198 2.98 8.41 8.21
C LYS A 198 3.23 7.72 9.56
N GLN A 199 2.19 7.47 10.35
CA GLN A 199 2.30 6.76 11.64
C GLN A 199 2.84 5.34 11.43
N VAL A 200 2.33 4.62 10.44
CA VAL A 200 2.78 3.27 10.09
C VAL A 200 4.27 3.26 9.69
N ARG A 201 4.71 4.26 8.91
CA ARG A 201 6.14 4.44 8.60
C ARG A 201 6.97 4.68 9.85
N ASP A 202 6.49 5.53 10.77
CA ASP A 202 7.22 5.87 12.00
C ASP A 202 7.35 4.66 12.93
N ALA A 203 6.47 3.66 12.79
CA ALA A 203 6.60 2.35 13.42
C ALA A 203 7.66 1.44 12.72
N GLY A 204 8.38 1.93 11.72
CA GLY A 204 9.45 1.19 11.04
C GLY A 204 8.99 0.29 9.88
N ILE A 205 7.74 0.42 9.43
CA ILE A 205 7.19 -0.35 8.31
C ILE A 205 7.60 0.29 6.98
N THR A 206 7.93 -0.53 6.00
CA THR A 206 8.22 -0.09 4.64
C THR A 206 6.93 0.04 3.84
N LEU A 207 6.70 1.19 3.24
CA LEU A 207 5.53 1.47 2.43
C LEU A 207 5.93 1.71 0.97
N TYR A 208 5.38 0.94 0.05
CA TYR A 208 5.48 1.18 -1.39
C TYR A 208 4.13 1.67 -1.91
N VAL A 209 4.10 2.86 -2.49
CA VAL A 209 2.90 3.47 -3.05
C VAL A 209 3.05 3.55 -4.56
N ILE A 210 2.24 2.81 -5.28
CA ILE A 210 2.17 2.89 -6.73
C ILE A 210 1.19 4.00 -7.10
N THR A 211 1.62 4.91 -7.96
CA THR A 211 0.76 5.94 -8.52
C THR A 211 1.17 6.28 -9.95
N HIS A 212 0.21 6.74 -10.74
CA HIS A 212 0.46 7.25 -12.09
C HIS A 212 0.42 8.76 -12.17
N ASP A 213 0.12 9.43 -11.06
CA ASP A 213 -0.05 10.88 -11.01
C ASP A 213 1.32 11.57 -11.05
N LEU A 214 1.63 12.20 -12.18
CA LEU A 214 2.88 12.91 -12.44
C LEU A 214 2.97 14.28 -11.72
N GLU A 215 1.94 14.71 -11.00
CA GLU A 215 2.01 15.89 -10.13
C GLU A 215 2.85 15.62 -8.85
N LEU A 216 3.34 14.41 -8.72
CA LEU A 216 4.24 13.94 -7.66
C LEU A 216 5.71 14.40 -7.86
N ASP A 217 6.03 15.00 -8.99
CA ASP A 217 7.43 15.33 -9.37
C ASP A 217 7.74 16.86 -9.22
N ARG A 218 6.93 17.63 -8.49
CA ARG A 218 7.17 19.07 -8.26
C ARG A 218 7.22 19.47 -6.81
#